data_dc0405e94567a512c7c87cd5960dca15
#
_entry.id   dc0405e94567a512c7c87cd5960dca15
#
_cell.length_a   1.000
_cell.length_b   1.000
_cell.length_c   1.000
_cell.angle_alpha   90.00
_cell.angle_beta   90.00
_cell.angle_gamma   90.00
#
_symmetry.space_group_name_H-M   'P 1'
#
loop_
_entity.id
_entity.type
_entity.pdbx_description
1 polymer ?
#
loop_
_entity_poly.entity_id
_entity_poly.type
_entity_poly.pdbx_seq_one_letter_code
_entity_poly.pdbx_strand_id
1 'polypeptide(L)'
;TSRELTLAYLERIAAHDKRGAGLNAISELNPDALHIADALDRERLIRGPRSPLHGIPVLIKDNIATADQMHTSAGSLALADSYAGRDAFVVQQLRSAGAIILGKTNMTEWANFISTAMPNGYSSRGGQVRNPYGPGRFDTGGSSSGSGAAIAAGFAAAAVGTETSGSILNPSANHSLVGIKPTLGLISRTGIIPIATSQDTAGPMALC
;
A
#
# COMPACT_ATOMS: atom_id res chain seq x y z
N THR A 1 -1.40 9.00 20.54
CA THR A 1 -0.12 9.31 19.90
C THR A 1 0.01 8.57 18.57
N SER A 2 0.89 9.06 17.69
CA SER A 2 1.21 8.39 16.43
C SER A 2 1.84 7.02 16.68
N ARG A 3 2.66 6.93 17.74
CA ARG A 3 3.29 5.65 18.15
C ARG A 3 2.25 4.59 18.56
N GLU A 4 1.30 4.95 19.41
CA GLU A 4 0.24 4.02 19.84
C GLU A 4 -0.61 3.55 18.66
N LEU A 5 -0.97 4.46 17.76
CA LEU A 5 -1.72 4.13 16.56
C LEU A 5 -0.92 3.18 15.64
N THR A 6 0.37 3.48 15.42
CA THR A 6 1.26 2.65 14.60
C THR A 6 1.40 1.24 15.21
N LEU A 7 1.60 1.16 16.54
CA LEU A 7 1.71 -0.12 17.24
C LEU A 7 0.43 -0.94 17.12
N ALA A 8 -0.74 -0.33 17.30
CA ALA A 8 -2.03 -1.01 17.16
C ALA A 8 -2.23 -1.62 15.76
N TYR A 9 -1.82 -0.91 14.71
CA TYR A 9 -1.85 -1.47 13.35
C TYR A 9 -0.85 -2.62 13.16
N LEU A 10 0.37 -2.49 13.68
CA LEU A 10 1.38 -3.56 13.59
C LEU A 10 0.93 -4.84 14.32
N GLU A 11 0.33 -4.71 15.50
CA GLU A 11 -0.25 -5.83 16.26
C GLU A 11 -1.37 -6.52 15.47
N ARG A 12 -2.26 -5.73 14.86
CA ARG A 12 -3.34 -6.26 14.03
C ARG A 12 -2.82 -6.98 12.78
N ILE A 13 -1.82 -6.42 12.11
CA ILE A 13 -1.12 -7.07 10.97
C ILE A 13 -0.50 -8.40 11.43
N ALA A 14 0.23 -8.40 12.54
CA ALA A 14 0.87 -9.60 13.08
C ALA A 14 -0.14 -10.72 13.40
N ALA A 15 -1.34 -10.35 13.87
CA ALA A 15 -2.39 -11.30 14.22
C ALA A 15 -3.11 -11.89 13.00
N HIS A 16 -3.26 -11.15 11.90
CA HIS A 16 -4.21 -11.52 10.84
C HIS A 16 -3.61 -11.62 9.44
N ASP A 17 -2.44 -11.02 9.17
CA ASP A 17 -1.89 -11.00 7.79
C ASP A 17 -1.25 -12.32 7.38
N LYS A 18 -0.24 -12.79 8.11
CA LYS A 18 0.44 -14.09 7.84
C LYS A 18 -0.07 -15.21 8.73
N ARG A 19 -0.79 -14.87 9.80
CA ARG A 19 -1.42 -15.78 10.74
C ARG A 19 -2.94 -15.55 10.75
N GLY A 20 -3.68 -16.25 11.59
CA GLY A 20 -5.12 -16.12 11.71
C GLY A 20 -5.83 -16.28 10.38
N ALA A 21 -6.41 -15.24 9.84
CA ALA A 21 -7.11 -15.25 8.55
C ALA A 21 -6.16 -15.48 7.35
N GLY A 22 -4.86 -15.23 7.53
CA GLY A 22 -3.84 -15.44 6.51
C GLY A 22 -4.09 -14.60 5.26
N LEU A 23 -4.39 -13.31 5.43
CA LEU A 23 -4.83 -12.42 4.35
C LEU A 23 -3.73 -12.17 3.32
N ASN A 24 -2.48 -12.19 3.78
CA ASN A 24 -1.29 -11.98 2.95
C ASN A 24 -1.32 -10.66 2.15
N ALA A 25 -1.88 -9.62 2.77
CA ALA A 25 -2.05 -8.30 2.17
C ALA A 25 -0.76 -7.46 2.19
N ILE A 26 0.12 -7.72 3.16
CA ILE A 26 1.39 -6.99 3.34
C ILE A 26 2.54 -7.78 2.73
N SER A 27 3.31 -7.14 1.84
CA SER A 27 4.55 -7.71 1.31
C SER A 27 5.73 -7.45 2.25
N GLU A 28 5.79 -6.25 2.84
CA GLU A 28 6.90 -5.82 3.69
C GLU A 28 6.48 -4.71 4.65
N LEU A 29 6.97 -4.74 5.89
CA LEU A 29 6.75 -3.68 6.87
C LEU A 29 7.98 -2.76 6.94
N ASN A 30 7.75 -1.48 7.15
CA ASN A 30 8.82 -0.50 7.37
C ASN A 30 9.44 -0.72 8.76
N PRO A 31 10.72 -1.12 8.85
CA PRO A 31 11.37 -1.37 10.13
C PRO A 31 11.47 -0.11 11.00
N ASP A 32 11.46 1.08 10.38
CA ASP A 32 11.61 2.36 11.07
C ASP A 32 10.27 3.00 11.46
N ALA A 33 9.13 2.36 11.18
CA ALA A 33 7.80 2.97 11.36
C ALA A 33 7.57 3.52 12.78
N LEU A 34 7.96 2.78 13.82
CA LEU A 34 7.80 3.22 15.21
C LEU A 34 8.75 4.37 15.58
N HIS A 35 9.98 4.38 15.06
CA HIS A 35 10.93 5.48 15.27
C HIS A 35 10.46 6.77 14.58
N ILE A 36 9.89 6.64 13.38
CA ILE A 36 9.28 7.76 12.66
C ILE A 36 8.07 8.29 13.45
N ALA A 37 7.23 7.41 13.98
CA ALA A 37 6.08 7.78 14.80
C ALA A 37 6.49 8.58 16.05
N ASP A 38 7.53 8.11 16.77
CA ASP A 38 8.09 8.82 17.93
C ASP A 38 8.62 10.22 17.57
N ALA A 39 9.27 10.34 16.42
CA ALA A 39 9.80 11.62 15.94
C ALA A 39 8.66 12.60 15.61
N LEU A 40 7.61 12.11 14.95
CA LEU A 40 6.44 12.91 14.61
C LEU A 40 5.63 13.32 15.85
N ASP A 41 5.51 12.47 16.86
CA ASP A 41 4.88 12.82 18.13
C ASP A 41 5.64 13.94 18.83
N ARG A 42 6.98 13.89 18.87
CA ARG A 42 7.81 14.97 19.40
C ARG A 42 7.68 16.27 18.59
N GLU A 43 7.66 16.16 17.26
CA GLU A 43 7.49 17.31 16.39
C GLU A 43 6.13 17.99 16.63
N ARG A 44 5.06 17.21 16.78
CA ARG A 44 3.71 17.70 17.05
C ARG A 44 3.66 18.53 18.35
N LEU A 45 4.37 18.08 19.39
CA LEU A 45 4.44 18.82 20.67
C LEU A 45 5.15 20.16 20.55
N ILE A 46 6.17 20.25 19.68
CA ILE A 46 7.02 21.45 19.56
C ILE A 46 6.49 22.44 18.52
N ARG A 47 6.00 21.94 17.38
CA ARG A 47 5.68 22.73 16.19
C ARG A 47 4.22 22.62 15.75
N GLY A 48 3.43 21.75 16.37
CA GLY A 48 2.11 21.38 15.88
C GLY A 48 2.15 20.37 14.73
N PRO A 49 0.97 19.89 14.27
CA PRO A 49 0.89 18.95 13.17
C PRO A 49 1.21 19.63 11.83
N ARG A 50 1.90 18.93 10.92
CA ARG A 50 2.17 19.42 9.56
C ARG A 50 0.90 19.51 8.71
N SER A 51 -0.02 18.57 8.89
CA SER A 51 -1.27 18.43 8.16
C SER A 51 -2.22 17.47 8.89
N PRO A 52 -3.47 17.26 8.40
CA PRO A 52 -4.34 16.20 8.92
C PRO A 52 -3.77 14.77 8.83
N LEU A 53 -2.77 14.54 7.98
CA LEU A 53 -2.09 13.26 7.86
C LEU A 53 -0.91 13.08 8.82
N HIS A 54 -0.58 14.09 9.63
CA HIS A 54 0.57 14.05 10.52
C HIS A 54 0.47 12.91 11.55
N GLY A 55 1.39 11.95 11.45
CA GLY A 55 1.43 10.78 12.32
C GLY A 55 0.43 9.68 11.98
N ILE A 56 -0.23 9.77 10.82
CA ILE A 56 -1.18 8.74 10.35
C ILE A 56 -0.45 7.68 9.54
N PRO A 57 -0.52 6.38 9.94
CA PRO A 57 0.05 5.28 9.17
C PRO A 57 -0.73 5.03 7.89
N VAL A 58 0.01 4.96 6.77
CA VAL A 58 -0.51 4.62 5.44
C VAL A 58 0.31 3.50 4.81
N LEU A 59 -0.32 2.71 3.96
CA LEU A 59 0.32 1.64 3.20
C LEU A 59 0.52 2.04 1.74
N ILE A 60 1.58 1.52 1.12
CA ILE A 60 1.96 1.85 -0.25
C ILE A 60 2.06 0.57 -1.07
N LYS A 61 1.42 0.53 -2.25
CA LYS A 61 1.51 -0.61 -3.16
C LYS A 61 2.96 -0.87 -3.58
N ASP A 62 3.35 -2.12 -3.69
CA ASP A 62 4.75 -2.57 -3.90
C ASP A 62 5.41 -2.10 -5.20
N ASN A 63 4.67 -1.56 -6.15
CA ASN A 63 5.22 -0.93 -7.36
C ASN A 63 5.53 0.58 -7.20
N ILE A 64 5.31 1.16 -6.03
CA ILE A 64 5.57 2.57 -5.73
C ILE A 64 6.88 2.67 -4.94
N ALA A 65 7.87 3.37 -5.46
CA ALA A 65 9.19 3.48 -4.87
C ALA A 65 9.19 4.20 -3.51
N THR A 66 9.95 3.64 -2.56
CA THR A 66 10.24 4.25 -1.27
C THR A 66 11.75 4.20 -1.00
N ALA A 67 12.36 5.34 -0.66
CA ALA A 67 13.79 5.46 -0.36
C ALA A 67 14.05 5.14 1.12
N ASP A 68 13.76 3.93 1.50
CA ASP A 68 13.96 3.38 2.83
C ASP A 68 14.47 1.92 2.71
N GLN A 69 14.36 1.14 3.78
CA GLN A 69 14.85 -0.23 3.80
C GLN A 69 13.88 -1.24 3.15
N MET A 70 12.78 -0.76 2.56
CA MET A 70 11.81 -1.64 1.89
C MET A 70 12.09 -1.74 0.38
N HIS A 71 11.81 -2.92 -0.17
CA HIS A 71 11.95 -3.18 -1.61
C HIS A 71 10.82 -2.55 -2.43
N THR A 72 11.08 -2.41 -3.73
CA THR A 72 10.07 -2.03 -4.71
C THR A 72 10.14 -3.04 -5.85
N SER A 73 9.25 -4.03 -5.84
CA SER A 73 9.40 -5.23 -6.65
C SER A 73 8.26 -5.47 -7.66
N ALA A 74 7.18 -4.69 -7.63
CA ALA A 74 5.97 -4.98 -8.40
C ALA A 74 5.45 -6.43 -8.20
N GLY A 75 5.71 -7.03 -7.03
CA GLY A 75 5.36 -8.40 -6.69
C GLY A 75 6.26 -9.46 -7.32
N SER A 76 7.31 -9.09 -8.06
CA SER A 76 8.12 -10.03 -8.83
C SER A 76 9.39 -10.45 -8.10
N LEU A 77 9.70 -11.77 -8.15
CA LEU A 77 10.99 -12.30 -7.72
C LEU A 77 12.16 -11.75 -8.52
N ALA A 78 11.94 -11.31 -9.77
CA ALA A 78 12.99 -10.69 -10.59
C ALA A 78 13.50 -9.36 -10.00
N LEU A 79 12.71 -8.71 -9.14
CA LEU A 79 13.03 -7.47 -8.43
C LEU A 79 13.08 -7.68 -6.91
N ALA A 80 13.29 -8.90 -6.43
CA ALA A 80 13.26 -9.22 -5.00
C ALA A 80 14.26 -8.39 -4.17
N ASP A 81 15.40 -8.05 -4.77
CA ASP A 81 16.48 -7.27 -4.13
C ASP A 81 16.52 -5.80 -4.62
N SER A 82 15.43 -5.32 -5.22
CA SER A 82 15.37 -3.97 -5.77
C SER A 82 15.02 -2.93 -4.70
N TYR A 83 15.98 -2.09 -4.37
CA TYR A 83 15.81 -0.90 -3.51
C TYR A 83 15.76 0.36 -4.35
N ALA A 84 14.80 1.23 -4.09
CA ALA A 84 14.71 2.51 -4.78
C ALA A 84 15.68 3.54 -4.17
N GLY A 85 16.47 4.21 -5.00
CA GLY A 85 17.39 5.27 -4.56
C GLY A 85 16.68 6.59 -4.17
N ARG A 86 15.37 6.71 -4.45
CA ARG A 86 14.55 7.88 -4.13
C ARG A 86 13.07 7.50 -3.98
N ASP A 87 12.36 8.26 -3.15
CA ASP A 87 10.90 8.15 -3.04
C ASP A 87 10.21 8.49 -4.36
N ALA A 88 9.12 7.80 -4.66
CA ALA A 88 8.15 8.26 -5.63
C ALA A 88 7.57 9.63 -5.19
N PHE A 89 7.17 10.47 -6.15
CA PHE A 89 6.65 11.80 -5.85
C PHE A 89 5.49 11.76 -4.84
N VAL A 90 4.56 10.83 -5.00
CA VAL A 90 3.43 10.66 -4.07
C VAL A 90 3.90 10.31 -2.65
N VAL A 91 4.96 9.52 -2.51
CA VAL A 91 5.55 9.18 -1.20
C VAL A 91 6.24 10.39 -0.57
N GLN A 92 6.97 11.20 -1.37
CA GLN A 92 7.54 12.46 -0.89
C GLN A 92 6.46 13.39 -0.33
N GLN A 93 5.32 13.52 -1.03
CA GLN A 93 4.21 14.36 -0.58
C GLN A 93 3.60 13.83 0.73
N LEU A 94 3.41 12.52 0.85
CA LEU A 94 2.90 11.89 2.06
C LEU A 94 3.84 12.11 3.26
N ARG A 95 5.15 11.89 3.09
CA ARG A 95 6.14 12.13 4.15
C ARG A 95 6.21 13.63 4.52
N SER A 96 6.13 14.52 3.55
CA SER A 96 6.10 15.97 3.78
C SER A 96 4.86 16.39 4.56
N ALA A 97 3.72 15.75 4.32
CA ALA A 97 2.49 15.95 5.09
C ALA A 97 2.54 15.33 6.50
N GLY A 98 3.59 14.55 6.81
CA GLY A 98 3.78 13.89 8.10
C GLY A 98 3.16 12.50 8.19
N ALA A 99 2.74 11.89 7.08
CA ALA A 99 2.26 10.50 7.09
C ALA A 99 3.40 9.51 7.38
N ILE A 100 3.08 8.42 8.04
CA ILE A 100 3.99 7.31 8.30
C ILE A 100 3.80 6.26 7.21
N ILE A 101 4.83 5.98 6.41
CA ILE A 101 4.79 4.85 5.49
C ILE A 101 5.00 3.58 6.33
N LEU A 102 3.88 2.88 6.59
CA LEU A 102 3.85 1.71 7.47
C LEU A 102 4.43 0.46 6.82
N GLY A 103 4.28 0.35 5.50
CA GLY A 103 4.73 -0.83 4.77
C GLY A 103 4.32 -0.82 3.31
N LYS A 104 4.73 -1.87 2.61
CA LYS A 104 4.36 -2.19 1.24
C LYS A 104 3.22 -3.20 1.21
N THR A 105 2.24 -2.98 0.36
CA THR A 105 1.16 -3.96 0.14
C THR A 105 1.49 -4.88 -1.01
N ASN A 106 1.15 -6.16 -0.84
CA ASN A 106 1.21 -7.15 -1.89
C ASN A 106 0.27 -6.78 -3.06
N MET A 107 0.52 -7.31 -4.24
CA MET A 107 -0.21 -6.95 -5.45
C MET A 107 -0.24 -8.12 -6.42
N THR A 108 -1.11 -8.06 -7.42
CA THR A 108 -0.97 -8.95 -8.57
C THR A 108 0.31 -8.58 -9.32
N GLU A 109 1.16 -9.58 -9.55
CA GLU A 109 2.49 -9.39 -10.13
C GLU A 109 2.45 -8.57 -11.43
N TRP A 110 3.39 -7.60 -11.58
CA TRP A 110 3.47 -6.66 -12.70
C TRP A 110 2.12 -6.01 -13.02
N ALA A 111 1.33 -5.73 -11.97
CA ALA A 111 0.00 -5.10 -12.09
C ALA A 111 -0.96 -5.87 -13.02
N ASN A 112 -0.83 -7.21 -13.06
CA ASN A 112 -1.64 -8.14 -13.86
C ASN A 112 -1.35 -8.11 -15.38
N PHE A 113 -0.15 -7.69 -15.79
CA PHE A 113 0.18 -7.49 -17.20
C PHE A 113 1.02 -8.59 -17.85
N ILE A 114 1.54 -9.56 -17.07
CA ILE A 114 2.41 -10.61 -17.60
C ILE A 114 1.65 -11.85 -18.08
N SER A 115 0.38 -12.01 -17.71
CA SER A 115 -0.43 -13.18 -18.08
C SER A 115 -1.91 -12.87 -18.04
N THR A 116 -2.67 -13.39 -18.99
CA THR A 116 -4.13 -13.31 -19.02
C THR A 116 -4.80 -14.32 -18.09
N ALA A 117 -4.05 -15.30 -17.57
CA ALA A 117 -4.54 -16.38 -16.69
C ALA A 117 -4.09 -16.21 -15.23
N MET A 118 -3.46 -15.11 -14.87
CA MET A 118 -2.99 -14.87 -13.51
C MET A 118 -4.19 -14.56 -12.58
N PRO A 119 -4.31 -15.26 -11.44
CA PRO A 119 -5.32 -14.91 -10.44
C PRO A 119 -5.08 -13.51 -9.87
N ASN A 120 -6.14 -12.75 -9.63
CA ASN A 120 -6.04 -11.49 -8.92
C ASN A 120 -5.37 -11.69 -7.55
N GLY A 121 -4.43 -10.81 -7.21
CA GLY A 121 -3.71 -10.85 -5.95
C GLY A 121 -2.60 -11.87 -5.84
N TYR A 122 -2.28 -12.60 -6.90
CA TYR A 122 -1.13 -13.51 -6.90
C TYR A 122 0.14 -12.80 -7.36
N SER A 123 1.23 -13.09 -6.69
CA SER A 123 2.57 -12.68 -7.11
C SER A 123 3.61 -13.73 -6.75
N SER A 124 4.66 -13.86 -7.56
CA SER A 124 5.74 -14.81 -7.30
C SER A 124 6.52 -14.50 -6.03
N ARG A 125 6.67 -13.21 -5.69
CA ARG A 125 7.36 -12.78 -4.48
C ARG A 125 6.48 -12.91 -3.22
N GLY A 126 5.20 -12.52 -3.31
CA GLY A 126 4.32 -12.39 -2.14
C GLY A 126 3.30 -13.53 -1.97
N GLY A 127 3.07 -14.36 -3.01
CA GLY A 127 1.99 -15.35 -3.00
C GLY A 127 0.60 -14.72 -3.17
N GLN A 128 -0.44 -15.43 -2.75
CA GLN A 128 -1.84 -15.05 -2.95
C GLN A 128 -2.38 -14.17 -1.83
N VAL A 129 -2.87 -13.00 -2.15
CA VAL A 129 -3.70 -12.16 -1.28
C VAL A 129 -5.09 -12.74 -1.16
N ARG A 130 -5.71 -12.66 0.02
CA ARG A 130 -7.06 -13.15 0.29
C ARG A 130 -7.99 -12.04 0.71
N ASN A 131 -9.24 -12.10 0.25
CA ASN A 131 -10.27 -11.17 0.63
C ASN A 131 -10.69 -11.38 2.10
N PRO A 132 -10.65 -10.38 2.99
CA PRO A 132 -10.98 -10.54 4.41
C PRO A 132 -12.44 -10.90 4.67
N TYR A 133 -13.37 -10.59 3.77
CA TYR A 133 -14.79 -10.97 3.90
C TYR A 133 -15.08 -12.43 3.59
N GLY A 134 -14.13 -13.14 2.99
CA GLY A 134 -14.23 -14.57 2.72
C GLY A 134 -12.92 -15.10 2.14
N PRO A 135 -11.90 -15.36 3.01
CA PRO A 135 -10.59 -15.82 2.56
C PRO A 135 -10.69 -17.10 1.73
N GLY A 136 -10.21 -17.05 0.48
CA GLY A 136 -10.29 -18.16 -0.46
C GLY A 136 -11.65 -18.40 -1.11
N ARG A 137 -12.69 -17.62 -0.77
CA ARG A 137 -14.04 -17.72 -1.34
C ARG A 137 -14.36 -16.56 -2.29
N PHE A 138 -13.94 -15.36 -1.93
CA PHE A 138 -14.20 -14.16 -2.72
C PHE A 138 -12.94 -13.69 -3.42
N ASP A 139 -13.12 -13.18 -4.64
CA ASP A 139 -12.05 -12.55 -5.39
C ASP A 139 -11.55 -11.31 -4.61
N THR A 140 -10.25 -11.12 -4.59
CA THR A 140 -9.62 -9.95 -3.97
C THR A 140 -9.57 -8.75 -4.89
N GLY A 141 -9.93 -8.94 -6.17
CA GLY A 141 -9.67 -7.92 -7.19
C GLY A 141 -8.18 -7.68 -7.39
N GLY A 142 -7.88 -6.82 -8.33
CA GLY A 142 -6.47 -6.51 -8.65
C GLY A 142 -6.36 -5.28 -9.56
N SER A 143 -5.14 -4.84 -9.70
CA SER A 143 -3.88 -5.36 -9.15
C SER A 143 -3.50 -4.82 -7.77
N SER A 144 -4.18 -3.80 -7.19
CA SER A 144 -3.93 -3.29 -5.84
C SER A 144 -4.61 -4.15 -4.75
N SER A 145 -4.49 -5.47 -4.89
CA SER A 145 -5.19 -6.47 -4.07
C SER A 145 -4.85 -6.36 -2.59
N GLY A 146 -3.56 -6.27 -2.27
CA GLY A 146 -3.10 -6.13 -0.89
C GLY A 146 -3.48 -4.78 -0.29
N SER A 147 -3.53 -3.70 -1.09
CA SER A 147 -4.00 -2.39 -0.62
C SER A 147 -5.48 -2.48 -0.21
N GLY A 148 -6.33 -3.11 -1.05
CA GLY A 148 -7.73 -3.33 -0.72
C GLY A 148 -7.92 -4.21 0.52
N ALA A 149 -7.31 -5.39 0.53
CA ALA A 149 -7.43 -6.34 1.63
C ALA A 149 -6.93 -5.76 2.96
N ALA A 150 -5.80 -5.02 2.95
CA ALA A 150 -5.22 -4.40 4.13
C ALA A 150 -6.17 -3.35 4.75
N ILE A 151 -6.77 -2.50 3.94
CA ILE A 151 -7.67 -1.46 4.44
C ILE A 151 -8.99 -2.06 4.95
N ALA A 152 -9.58 -3.01 4.23
CA ALA A 152 -10.76 -3.72 4.70
C ALA A 152 -10.51 -4.50 6.00
N ALA A 153 -9.29 -4.99 6.22
CA ALA A 153 -8.88 -5.64 7.46
C ALA A 153 -8.48 -4.66 8.58
N GLY A 154 -8.47 -3.36 8.33
CA GLY A 154 -8.07 -2.34 9.30
C GLY A 154 -6.59 -2.38 9.64
N PHE A 155 -5.71 -2.57 8.66
CA PHE A 155 -4.25 -2.62 8.85
C PHE A 155 -3.58 -1.23 8.75
N ALA A 156 -4.28 -0.24 8.24
CA ALA A 156 -3.87 1.16 8.20
C ALA A 156 -5.09 2.05 7.98
N ALA A 157 -4.91 3.37 8.11
CA ALA A 157 -5.98 4.34 7.87
C ALA A 157 -6.34 4.44 6.39
N ALA A 158 -5.35 4.37 5.50
CA ALA A 158 -5.51 4.40 4.05
C ALA A 158 -4.36 3.67 3.36
N ALA A 159 -4.56 3.33 2.09
CA ALA A 159 -3.49 2.85 1.22
C ALA A 159 -3.45 3.62 -0.10
N VAL A 160 -2.28 3.65 -0.72
CA VAL A 160 -2.12 4.15 -2.09
C VAL A 160 -1.98 2.96 -3.03
N GLY A 161 -2.92 2.85 -3.95
CA GLY A 161 -2.88 1.91 -5.07
C GLY A 161 -2.39 2.56 -6.35
N THR A 162 -2.28 1.78 -7.41
CA THR A 162 -2.05 2.26 -8.78
C THR A 162 -3.07 1.65 -9.71
N GLU A 163 -3.44 2.39 -10.74
CA GLU A 163 -4.37 1.93 -11.76
C GLU A 163 -3.95 2.33 -13.15
N THR A 164 -4.00 1.37 -14.05
CA THR A 164 -3.99 1.56 -15.49
C THR A 164 -5.42 1.38 -16.01
N SER A 165 -6.04 0.24 -15.63
CA SER A 165 -7.44 -0.10 -15.96
C SER A 165 -8.02 -0.96 -14.82
N GLY A 166 -8.81 -0.34 -13.94
CA GLY A 166 -9.52 -1.01 -12.85
C GLY A 166 -8.70 -1.30 -11.59
N SER A 167 -7.37 -1.12 -11.57
CA SER A 167 -6.51 -1.65 -10.49
C SER A 167 -6.57 -0.90 -9.14
N ILE A 168 -7.34 0.17 -9.02
CA ILE A 168 -7.78 0.79 -7.76
C ILE A 168 -9.26 0.49 -7.54
N LEU A 169 -10.06 0.74 -8.57
CA LEU A 169 -11.53 0.68 -8.46
C LEU A 169 -12.04 -0.75 -8.24
N ASN A 170 -11.47 -1.73 -8.96
CA ASN A 170 -11.87 -3.13 -8.82
C ASN A 170 -11.55 -3.71 -7.43
N PRO A 171 -10.31 -3.65 -6.89
CA PRO A 171 -10.08 -4.13 -5.53
C PRO A 171 -10.81 -3.28 -4.48
N SER A 172 -11.06 -1.99 -4.69
CA SER A 172 -11.88 -1.20 -3.77
C SER A 172 -13.32 -1.72 -3.71
N ALA A 173 -13.94 -2.00 -4.87
CA ALA A 173 -15.28 -2.56 -4.93
C ALA A 173 -15.36 -3.94 -4.25
N ASN A 174 -14.38 -4.83 -4.50
CA ASN A 174 -14.36 -6.17 -3.92
C ASN A 174 -14.14 -6.16 -2.39
N HIS A 175 -13.63 -5.06 -1.85
CA HIS A 175 -13.35 -4.90 -0.42
C HIS A 175 -14.27 -3.88 0.27
N SER A 176 -15.35 -3.43 -0.40
CA SER A 176 -16.29 -2.43 0.14
C SER A 176 -15.63 -1.15 0.61
N LEU A 177 -14.70 -0.63 -0.18
CA LEU A 177 -13.93 0.57 0.09
C LEU A 177 -14.29 1.71 -0.87
N VAL A 178 -13.96 2.93 -0.46
CA VAL A 178 -13.85 4.06 -1.37
C VAL A 178 -12.48 4.05 -2.02
N GLY A 179 -12.45 3.87 -3.35
CA GLY A 179 -11.24 4.01 -4.16
C GLY A 179 -11.39 5.18 -5.13
N ILE A 180 -10.37 6.00 -5.24
CA ILE A 180 -10.37 7.12 -6.17
C ILE A 180 -9.29 6.89 -7.23
N LYS A 181 -9.72 6.77 -8.48
CA LYS A 181 -8.82 6.88 -9.64
C LYS A 181 -8.82 8.35 -10.08
N PRO A 182 -7.76 9.11 -9.77
CA PRO A 182 -7.69 10.52 -10.16
C PRO A 182 -7.64 10.71 -11.68
N THR A 183 -7.99 11.91 -12.12
CA THR A 183 -7.76 12.34 -13.49
C THR A 183 -6.28 12.19 -13.85
N LEU A 184 -5.98 11.67 -15.03
CA LEU A 184 -4.61 11.49 -15.50
C LEU A 184 -3.84 12.81 -15.46
N GLY A 185 -2.62 12.74 -14.92
CA GLY A 185 -1.76 13.90 -14.75
C GLY A 185 -1.99 14.70 -13.46
N LEU A 186 -3.07 14.44 -12.70
CA LEU A 186 -3.32 15.10 -11.42
C LEU A 186 -2.31 14.66 -10.34
N ILE A 187 -1.92 13.39 -10.36
CA ILE A 187 -0.89 12.83 -9.47
C ILE A 187 0.31 12.39 -10.32
N SER A 188 1.50 12.82 -9.94
CA SER A 188 2.74 12.44 -10.61
C SER A 188 3.00 10.94 -10.50
N ARG A 189 3.39 10.33 -11.60
CA ARG A 189 3.80 8.91 -11.70
C ARG A 189 5.29 8.69 -11.47
N THR A 190 6.05 9.73 -11.22
CA THR A 190 7.50 9.63 -10.99
C THR A 190 7.79 8.69 -9.83
N GLY A 191 8.61 7.67 -10.10
CA GLY A 191 8.98 6.65 -9.11
C GLY A 191 7.95 5.52 -8.95
N ILE A 192 7.00 5.38 -9.88
CA ILE A 192 6.07 4.24 -9.96
C ILE A 192 6.49 3.36 -11.12
N ILE A 193 6.62 2.04 -10.90
CA ILE A 193 6.89 1.07 -11.97
C ILE A 193 5.72 1.11 -12.96
N PRO A 194 5.97 1.46 -14.24
CA PRO A 194 4.92 1.77 -15.19
C PRO A 194 4.32 0.54 -15.87
N ILE A 195 3.11 0.73 -16.41
CA ILE A 195 2.48 -0.14 -17.42
C ILE A 195 2.28 0.65 -18.70
N ALA A 196 1.41 1.67 -18.68
CA ALA A 196 1.06 2.49 -19.82
C ALA A 196 1.07 3.97 -19.45
N THR A 197 1.97 4.73 -20.06
CA THR A 197 2.13 6.16 -19.75
C THR A 197 0.89 6.99 -20.03
N SER A 198 0.01 6.55 -20.93
CA SER A 198 -1.23 7.21 -21.28
C SER A 198 -2.41 6.92 -20.34
N GLN A 199 -2.25 5.98 -19.37
CA GLN A 199 -3.37 5.50 -18.54
C GLN A 199 -3.04 5.43 -17.05
N ASP A 200 -1.75 5.27 -16.69
CA ASP A 200 -1.33 5.03 -15.31
C ASP A 200 -1.60 6.22 -14.40
N THR A 201 -2.09 5.94 -13.20
CA THR A 201 -2.21 6.90 -12.11
C THR A 201 -2.04 6.19 -10.75
N ALA A 202 -1.70 6.94 -9.72
CA ALA A 202 -1.82 6.49 -8.33
C ALA A 202 -3.08 7.09 -7.72
N GLY A 203 -3.63 6.45 -6.68
CA GLY A 203 -4.78 6.99 -5.99
C GLY A 203 -5.06 6.31 -4.64
N PRO A 204 -5.82 6.98 -3.76
CA PRO A 204 -6.12 6.50 -2.42
C PRO A 204 -7.22 5.44 -2.42
N MET A 205 -7.13 4.58 -1.40
CA MET A 205 -8.12 3.58 -1.02
C MET A 205 -8.35 3.68 0.50
N ALA A 206 -9.59 3.84 0.93
CA ALA A 206 -9.95 4.02 2.34
C ALA A 206 -11.36 3.47 2.63
N LEU A 207 -11.74 3.36 3.92
CA LEU A 207 -13.08 2.92 4.33
C LEU A 207 -14.17 3.97 4.01
N CYS A 208 -13.85 5.25 4.13
CA CYS A 208 -14.75 6.38 3.87
C CYS A 208 -13.95 7.63 3.50
#